data_ffe4401c3c077454250e5359d53580a3
#
_entry.id   ffe4401c3c077454250e5359d53580a3
#
_cell.length_a   1.000
_cell.length_b   1.000
_cell.length_c   1.000
_cell.angle_alpha   90.00
_cell.angle_beta   90.00
_cell.angle_gamma   90.00
#
_symmetry.space_group_name_H-M   'P 1'
#
loop_
_entity.id
_entity.type
_entity.pdbx_description
1 polymer ?
#
loop_
_entity_poly.entity_id
_entity_poly.type
_entity_poly.pdbx_seq_one_letter_code
_entity_poly.pdbx_strand_id
1 'polypeptide(L)'
;MTKIAFLLSVYGNPVQANYFIEQALCYEGSYVFIHIDKKNKSLQHKIYQDSRVIILPENIDVSWGAYSQIQAYNYMFRYVREYGEFDYYSLNSGNDLFIRPINEFVDFVQQTNQYAYYNCEPLPKSYWQYRGGLGRIELYWPKIFLKRYSDRHILRYLRTIYGTLYHYHLLPSRKLPTDIQFFGGNDWFTISNE
;
A
#
# COMPACT_ATOMS: atom_id res chain seq x y z
N MET A 1 8.84 6.15 25.33
CA MET A 1 8.25 4.95 24.69
C MET A 1 7.97 5.30 23.25
N THR A 2 8.50 4.53 22.31
CA THR A 2 8.32 4.77 20.88
C THR A 2 6.85 4.58 20.48
N LYS A 3 6.29 5.57 19.80
CA LYS A 3 4.92 5.51 19.30
C LYS A 3 4.91 5.15 17.83
N ILE A 4 4.11 4.15 17.47
CA ILE A 4 4.02 3.68 16.08
C ILE A 4 2.56 3.75 15.63
N ALA A 5 2.33 4.43 14.50
CA ALA A 5 1.07 4.44 13.80
C ALA A 5 1.06 3.38 12.71
N PHE A 6 0.27 2.34 12.86
CA PHE A 6 -0.01 1.36 11.80
C PHE A 6 -1.20 1.83 10.97
N LEU A 7 -0.98 2.12 9.69
CA LEU A 7 -1.99 2.54 8.74
C LEU A 7 -2.47 1.30 7.98
N LEU A 8 -3.66 0.81 8.31
CA LEU A 8 -4.18 -0.45 7.80
C LEU A 8 -5.26 -0.24 6.75
N SER A 9 -4.98 -0.59 5.49
CA SER A 9 -5.96 -0.54 4.40
C SER A 9 -6.76 -1.85 4.33
N VAL A 10 -8.07 -1.79 4.65
CA VAL A 10 -8.96 -2.96 4.75
C VAL A 10 -9.98 -2.94 3.62
N TYR A 11 -10.04 -4.02 2.84
CA TYR A 11 -10.98 -4.18 1.73
C TYR A 11 -11.70 -5.54 1.70
N GLY A 12 -11.40 -6.44 2.63
CA GLY A 12 -11.90 -7.82 2.57
C GLY A 12 -12.11 -8.45 3.94
N ASN A 13 -11.32 -9.45 4.27
CA ASN A 13 -11.51 -10.30 5.43
C ASN A 13 -11.26 -9.57 6.76
N PRO A 14 -12.30 -9.31 7.59
CA PRO A 14 -12.12 -8.64 8.86
C PRO A 14 -11.38 -9.49 9.89
N VAL A 15 -11.41 -10.82 9.76
CA VAL A 15 -10.75 -11.72 10.70
C VAL A 15 -9.25 -11.52 10.66
N GLN A 16 -8.67 -11.47 9.47
CA GLN A 16 -7.23 -11.27 9.33
C GLN A 16 -6.80 -9.87 9.77
N ALA A 17 -7.59 -8.85 9.44
CA ALA A 17 -7.35 -7.50 9.92
C ALA A 17 -7.37 -7.42 11.46
N ASN A 18 -8.30 -8.14 12.10
CA ASN A 18 -8.38 -8.20 13.57
C ASN A 18 -7.16 -8.91 14.18
N TYR A 19 -6.66 -9.98 13.58
CA TYR A 19 -5.42 -10.63 14.04
C TYR A 19 -4.21 -9.67 13.94
N PHE A 20 -4.10 -8.90 12.85
CA PHE A 20 -3.07 -7.88 12.76
C PHE A 20 -3.20 -6.83 13.89
N ILE A 21 -4.42 -6.37 14.15
CA ILE A 21 -4.71 -5.40 15.21
C ILE A 21 -4.30 -5.96 16.58
N GLU A 22 -4.73 -7.18 16.91
CA GLU A 22 -4.39 -7.83 18.17
C GLU A 22 -2.87 -7.97 18.34
N GLN A 23 -2.16 -8.39 17.30
CA GLN A 23 -0.69 -8.47 17.32
C GLN A 23 -0.03 -7.10 17.52
N ALA A 24 -0.50 -6.07 16.81
CA ALA A 24 0.03 -4.71 16.95
C ALA A 24 -0.19 -4.15 18.35
N LEU A 25 -1.37 -4.39 18.95
CA LEU A 25 -1.75 -3.89 20.27
C LEU A 25 -1.01 -4.57 21.43
N CYS A 26 -0.27 -5.66 21.20
CA CYS A 26 0.62 -6.24 22.19
C CYS A 26 1.76 -5.29 22.62
N TYR A 27 1.98 -4.22 21.87
CA TYR A 27 2.90 -3.16 22.25
C TYR A 27 2.11 -1.88 22.62
N GLU A 28 2.35 -1.32 23.80
CA GLU A 28 1.59 -0.19 24.33
C GLU A 28 1.70 1.08 23.47
N GLY A 29 2.84 1.29 22.81
CA GLY A 29 3.09 2.43 21.92
C GLY A 29 2.43 2.30 20.54
N SER A 30 1.73 1.20 20.23
CA SER A 30 1.06 1.00 18.94
C SER A 30 -0.32 1.62 18.90
N TYR A 31 -0.62 2.24 17.75
CA TYR A 31 -1.95 2.71 17.36
C TYR A 31 -2.26 2.18 15.96
N VAL A 32 -3.50 1.80 15.72
CA VAL A 32 -3.92 1.24 14.42
C VAL A 32 -4.98 2.14 13.81
N PHE A 33 -4.67 2.73 12.67
CA PHE A 33 -5.55 3.61 11.90
C PHE A 33 -6.07 2.86 10.68
N ILE A 34 -7.38 2.73 10.56
CA ILE A 34 -8.00 1.83 9.60
C ILE A 34 -8.79 2.60 8.57
N HIS A 35 -8.38 2.48 7.31
CA HIS A 35 -9.19 2.86 6.16
C HIS A 35 -9.94 1.64 5.64
N ILE A 36 -11.28 1.70 5.63
CA ILE A 36 -12.13 0.67 5.06
C ILE A 36 -12.57 1.09 3.66
N ASP A 37 -12.36 0.23 2.67
CA ASP A 37 -12.82 0.49 1.30
C ASP A 37 -14.33 0.75 1.27
N LYS A 38 -14.75 1.77 0.52
CA LYS A 38 -16.15 2.18 0.38
C LYS A 38 -17.07 1.04 -0.02
N LYS A 39 -16.58 0.09 -0.82
CA LYS A 39 -17.33 -1.09 -1.25
C LYS A 39 -17.70 -2.04 -0.11
N ASN A 40 -16.96 -1.95 1.01
CA ASN A 40 -17.10 -2.86 2.15
C ASN A 40 -17.32 -2.10 3.48
N LYS A 41 -17.99 -0.97 3.43
CA LYS A 41 -18.22 -0.09 4.60
C LYS A 41 -18.83 -0.84 5.81
N SER A 42 -19.64 -1.88 5.58
CA SER A 42 -20.22 -2.69 6.65
C SER A 42 -19.18 -3.43 7.52
N LEU A 43 -17.93 -3.55 7.06
CA LEU A 43 -16.85 -4.17 7.83
C LEU A 43 -16.53 -3.38 9.11
N GLN A 44 -16.84 -2.08 9.18
CA GLN A 44 -16.57 -1.25 10.35
C GLN A 44 -17.09 -1.86 11.66
N HIS A 45 -18.26 -2.55 11.62
CA HIS A 45 -18.86 -3.18 12.78
C HIS A 45 -18.21 -4.52 13.17
N LYS A 46 -17.28 -5.02 12.34
CA LYS A 46 -16.57 -6.29 12.55
C LYS A 46 -15.10 -6.09 12.94
N ILE A 47 -14.65 -4.83 12.99
CA ILE A 47 -13.29 -4.49 13.40
C ILE A 47 -13.20 -4.53 14.92
N TYR A 48 -12.11 -5.08 15.42
CA TYR A 48 -11.79 -5.11 16.84
C TYR A 48 -11.77 -3.70 17.44
N GLN A 49 -12.43 -3.54 18.59
CA GLN A 49 -12.60 -2.25 19.24
C GLN A 49 -11.61 -2.10 20.40
N ASP A 50 -10.79 -1.08 20.36
CA ASP A 50 -9.87 -0.67 21.42
C ASP A 50 -9.68 0.85 21.31
N SER A 51 -9.29 1.51 22.37
CA SER A 51 -9.04 2.97 22.40
C SER A 51 -7.91 3.40 21.45
N ARG A 52 -7.02 2.49 21.08
CA ARG A 52 -5.90 2.68 20.14
C ARG A 52 -6.21 2.22 18.73
N VAL A 53 -7.46 1.82 18.44
CA VAL A 53 -7.93 1.43 17.11
C VAL A 53 -8.87 2.50 16.58
N ILE A 54 -8.44 3.20 15.56
CA ILE A 54 -9.14 4.35 15.00
C ILE A 54 -9.61 4.02 13.58
N ILE A 55 -10.93 3.87 13.40
CA ILE A 55 -11.51 3.73 12.06
C ILE A 55 -11.68 5.13 11.47
N LEU A 56 -11.07 5.37 10.31
CA LEU A 56 -11.14 6.65 9.63
C LEU A 56 -12.57 6.93 9.13
N PRO A 57 -13.06 8.19 9.25
CA PRO A 57 -14.44 8.53 8.92
C PRO A 57 -14.77 8.44 7.42
N GLU A 58 -13.80 8.71 6.54
CA GLU A 58 -14.01 8.66 5.10
C GLU A 58 -13.64 7.29 4.50
N ASN A 59 -14.53 6.78 3.66
CA ASN A 59 -14.34 5.55 2.90
C ASN A 59 -14.11 5.89 1.42
N ILE A 60 -12.88 5.76 0.94
CA ILE A 60 -12.53 5.96 -0.47
C ILE A 60 -12.82 4.68 -1.25
N ASP A 61 -13.41 4.81 -2.45
CA ASP A 61 -13.61 3.69 -3.37
C ASP A 61 -12.27 3.34 -4.05
N VAL A 62 -11.56 2.37 -3.49
CA VAL A 62 -10.23 2.00 -3.93
C VAL A 62 -10.31 0.98 -5.07
N SER A 63 -9.72 1.33 -6.20
CA SER A 63 -9.37 0.36 -7.26
C SER A 63 -7.91 0.00 -7.15
N TRP A 64 -7.60 -1.27 -6.98
CA TRP A 64 -6.24 -1.77 -6.80
C TRP A 64 -5.34 -1.38 -7.98
N GLY A 65 -4.18 -0.81 -7.67
CA GLY A 65 -3.21 -0.34 -8.68
C GLY A 65 -3.64 0.94 -9.42
N ALA A 66 -4.73 1.59 -9.02
CA ALA A 66 -5.18 2.87 -9.56
C ALA A 66 -4.84 4.04 -8.61
N TYR A 67 -5.00 5.26 -9.11
CA TYR A 67 -4.73 6.48 -8.34
C TYR A 67 -5.56 6.57 -7.04
N SER A 68 -6.76 5.99 -7.01
CA SER A 68 -7.60 5.94 -5.80
C SER A 68 -6.94 5.21 -4.62
N GLN A 69 -6.01 4.28 -4.89
CA GLN A 69 -5.22 3.64 -3.85
C GLN A 69 -4.25 4.64 -3.20
N ILE A 70 -3.57 5.45 -4.00
CA ILE A 70 -2.70 6.53 -3.52
C ILE A 70 -3.50 7.61 -2.78
N GLN A 71 -4.71 7.92 -3.24
CA GLN A 71 -5.60 8.86 -2.53
C GLN A 71 -5.96 8.35 -1.14
N ALA A 72 -6.27 7.05 -1.00
CA ALA A 72 -6.56 6.45 0.30
C ALA A 72 -5.34 6.51 1.23
N TYR A 73 -4.13 6.19 0.74
CA TYR A 73 -2.91 6.29 1.53
C TYR A 73 -2.61 7.73 1.97
N ASN A 74 -2.70 8.69 1.06
CA ASN A 74 -2.50 10.11 1.39
C ASN A 74 -3.54 10.62 2.42
N TYR A 75 -4.78 10.16 2.33
CA TYR A 75 -5.81 10.47 3.31
C TYR A 75 -5.45 9.90 4.69
N MET A 76 -5.03 8.63 4.76
CA MET A 76 -4.61 7.99 6.00
C MET A 76 -3.46 8.76 6.65
N PHE A 77 -2.39 9.09 5.90
CA PHE A 77 -1.24 9.83 6.44
C PHE A 77 -1.63 11.21 6.96
N ARG A 78 -2.46 11.96 6.23
CA ARG A 78 -2.93 13.27 6.70
C ARG A 78 -3.73 13.15 7.99
N TYR A 79 -4.67 12.21 8.03
CA TYR A 79 -5.50 11.97 9.20
C TYR A 79 -4.66 11.64 10.45
N VAL A 80 -3.68 10.75 10.31
CA VAL A 80 -2.82 10.35 11.42
C VAL A 80 -1.96 11.51 11.92
N ARG A 81 -1.42 12.34 11.02
CA ARG A 81 -0.66 13.54 11.41
C ARG A 81 -1.49 14.59 12.13
N GLU A 82 -2.77 14.71 11.82
CA GLU A 82 -3.71 15.58 12.53
C GLU A 82 -4.16 14.99 13.88
N TYR A 83 -4.16 13.67 14.00
CA TYR A 83 -4.53 12.96 15.22
C TYR A 83 -3.49 13.10 16.33
N GLY A 84 -2.21 13.06 15.99
CA GLY A 84 -1.11 13.19 16.95
C GLY A 84 0.27 12.86 16.37
N GLU A 85 1.28 12.95 17.24
CA GLU A 85 2.66 12.67 16.87
C GLU A 85 3.03 11.23 17.15
N PHE A 86 3.67 10.60 16.17
CA PHE A 86 4.21 9.24 16.20
C PHE A 86 5.66 9.27 15.75
N ASP A 87 6.48 8.39 16.29
CA ASP A 87 7.89 8.26 15.88
C ASP A 87 8.01 7.53 14.53
N TYR A 88 7.11 6.58 14.27
CA TYR A 88 7.07 5.82 13.02
C TYR A 88 5.64 5.67 12.49
N TYR A 89 5.54 5.65 11.16
CA TYR A 89 4.32 5.39 10.40
C TYR A 89 4.54 4.16 9.54
N SER A 90 3.73 3.12 9.69
CA SER A 90 3.83 1.87 8.93
C SER A 90 2.57 1.63 8.11
N LEU A 91 2.69 1.62 6.79
CA LEU A 91 1.59 1.33 5.87
C LEU A 91 1.47 -0.16 5.63
N ASN A 92 0.28 -0.72 5.89
CA ASN A 92 0.00 -2.15 5.82
C ASN A 92 -1.36 -2.44 5.18
N SER A 93 -1.58 -3.67 4.80
CA SER A 93 -2.85 -4.20 4.30
C SER A 93 -3.58 -4.98 5.40
N GLY A 94 -4.92 -4.98 5.33
CA GLY A 94 -5.74 -5.86 6.18
C GLY A 94 -5.53 -7.36 5.94
N ASN A 95 -4.62 -7.75 5.04
CA ASN A 95 -4.21 -9.13 4.81
C ASN A 95 -2.81 -9.45 5.34
N ASP A 96 -2.12 -8.46 5.90
CA ASP A 96 -0.79 -8.65 6.49
C ASP A 96 -0.90 -9.19 7.91
N LEU A 97 0.16 -9.84 8.37
CA LEU A 97 0.33 -10.33 9.75
C LEU A 97 1.79 -10.17 10.16
N PHE A 98 2.03 -9.94 11.42
CA PHE A 98 3.38 -10.04 11.97
C PHE A 98 3.77 -11.52 12.06
N ILE A 99 4.92 -11.87 11.48
CA ILE A 99 5.51 -13.21 11.55
C ILE A 99 6.41 -13.37 12.77
N ARG A 100 6.65 -12.29 13.50
CA ARG A 100 7.41 -12.23 14.75
C ARG A 100 6.67 -11.35 15.75
N PRO A 101 6.95 -11.47 17.06
CA PRO A 101 6.40 -10.58 18.06
C PRO A 101 6.64 -9.11 17.72
N ILE A 102 5.64 -8.27 17.94
CA ILE A 102 5.71 -6.82 17.63
C ILE A 102 6.90 -6.12 18.31
N ASN A 103 7.31 -6.56 19.49
CA ASN A 103 8.45 -6.00 20.20
C ASN A 103 9.75 -6.15 19.40
N GLU A 104 9.95 -7.24 18.67
CA GLU A 104 11.12 -7.39 17.80
C GLU A 104 11.14 -6.38 16.66
N PHE A 105 9.96 -6.01 16.12
CA PHE A 105 9.86 -4.95 15.13
C PHE A 105 10.18 -3.57 15.75
N VAL A 106 9.69 -3.31 16.95
CA VAL A 106 9.98 -2.05 17.68
C VAL A 106 11.48 -1.95 17.96
N ASP A 107 12.09 -2.99 18.48
CA ASP A 107 13.53 -3.03 18.76
C ASP A 107 14.33 -2.82 17.48
N PHE A 108 13.91 -3.45 16.38
CA PHE A 108 14.56 -3.29 15.08
C PHE A 108 14.55 -1.85 14.58
N VAL A 109 13.41 -1.17 14.59
CA VAL A 109 13.34 0.23 14.10
C VAL A 109 14.10 1.19 15.01
N GLN A 110 14.12 0.94 16.34
CA GLN A 110 14.88 1.73 17.29
C GLN A 110 16.39 1.56 17.12
N GLN A 111 16.85 0.31 16.96
CA GLN A 111 18.30 -0.01 16.85
C GLN A 111 18.87 0.45 15.52
N THR A 112 18.13 0.31 14.43
CA THR A 112 18.60 0.69 13.11
C THR A 112 18.46 2.19 12.84
N ASN A 113 17.50 2.85 13.49
CA ASN A 113 17.23 4.31 13.42
C ASN A 113 17.31 4.87 12.00
N GLN A 114 16.62 4.22 11.06
CA GLN A 114 16.60 4.66 9.67
C GLN A 114 15.35 5.48 9.38
N TYR A 115 15.46 6.44 8.46
CA TYR A 115 14.34 7.28 8.01
C TYR A 115 13.24 6.50 7.30
N ALA A 116 13.60 5.40 6.62
CA ALA A 116 12.62 4.61 5.88
C ALA A 116 13.06 3.14 5.72
N TYR A 117 12.07 2.25 5.86
CA TYR A 117 12.18 0.82 5.61
C TYR A 117 11.23 0.45 4.48
N TYR A 118 11.78 0.12 3.33
CA TYR A 118 11.01 -0.25 2.16
C TYR A 118 11.84 -1.16 1.24
N ASN A 119 11.17 -1.91 0.41
CA ASN A 119 11.83 -2.74 -0.60
C ASN A 119 11.61 -2.14 -1.98
N CYS A 120 12.66 -1.61 -2.58
CA CYS A 120 12.64 -1.14 -3.96
C CYS A 120 13.97 -1.39 -4.67
N GLU A 121 13.91 -1.49 -5.98
CA GLU A 121 15.06 -1.69 -6.85
C GLU A 121 14.99 -0.73 -8.03
N PRO A 122 16.12 -0.33 -8.59
CA PRO A 122 16.13 0.54 -9.76
C PRO A 122 15.45 -0.12 -10.96
N LEU A 123 14.71 0.68 -11.74
CA LEU A 123 14.15 0.23 -13.01
C LEU A 123 15.16 0.51 -14.15
N PRO A 124 15.19 -0.33 -15.20
CA PRO A 124 14.36 -1.52 -15.43
C PRO A 124 14.82 -2.75 -14.66
N LYS A 125 13.90 -3.58 -14.15
CA LYS A 125 14.18 -4.87 -13.52
C LYS A 125 14.08 -5.99 -14.57
N SER A 126 15.11 -6.82 -14.73
CA SER A 126 15.16 -7.86 -15.76
C SER A 126 14.00 -8.87 -15.70
N TYR A 127 13.49 -9.15 -14.48
CA TYR A 127 12.42 -10.12 -14.23
C TYR A 127 11.01 -9.52 -14.23
N TRP A 128 10.86 -8.19 -14.43
CA TRP A 128 9.56 -7.57 -14.56
C TRP A 128 9.10 -7.49 -16.02
N GLN A 129 7.79 -7.73 -16.23
CA GLN A 129 7.19 -7.60 -17.55
C GLN A 129 7.22 -6.14 -18.05
N TYR A 130 6.95 -5.98 -19.36
CA TYR A 130 6.82 -4.67 -20.00
C TYR A 130 8.08 -3.82 -19.86
N ARG A 131 9.18 -4.33 -20.44
CA ARG A 131 10.49 -3.65 -20.43
C ARG A 131 11.00 -3.37 -19.01
N GLY A 132 10.99 -4.41 -18.20
CA GLY A 132 11.53 -4.30 -16.83
C GLY A 132 10.69 -3.42 -15.89
N GLY A 133 9.39 -3.28 -16.16
CA GLY A 133 8.49 -2.46 -15.35
C GLY A 133 8.33 -1.02 -15.85
N LEU A 134 9.15 -0.54 -16.79
CA LEU A 134 9.03 0.80 -17.37
C LEU A 134 7.65 1.04 -18.00
N GLY A 135 7.00 0.01 -18.52
CA GLY A 135 5.64 0.11 -19.05
C GLY A 135 4.59 0.59 -18.04
N ARG A 136 4.88 0.58 -16.75
CA ARG A 136 3.98 1.14 -15.73
C ARG A 136 3.94 2.67 -15.79
N ILE A 137 5.00 3.31 -16.22
CA ILE A 137 5.16 4.77 -16.26
C ILE A 137 5.21 5.33 -17.69
N GLU A 138 5.76 4.59 -18.64
CA GLU A 138 5.86 5.03 -20.04
C GLU A 138 4.57 4.81 -20.84
N LEU A 139 3.88 3.69 -20.61
CA LEU A 139 2.73 3.31 -21.43
C LEU A 139 1.46 4.08 -21.03
N TYR A 140 0.72 4.54 -22.03
CA TYR A 140 -0.62 5.12 -21.86
C TYR A 140 -1.65 4.00 -21.69
N TRP A 141 -1.88 3.60 -20.45
CA TRP A 141 -2.85 2.56 -20.14
C TRP A 141 -4.29 3.06 -20.33
N PRO A 142 -5.11 2.46 -21.22
CA PRO A 142 -6.53 2.75 -21.31
C PRO A 142 -7.23 2.54 -19.97
N LYS A 143 -8.15 3.43 -19.62
CA LYS A 143 -8.89 3.38 -18.34
C LYS A 143 -9.54 2.01 -18.07
N ILE A 144 -9.98 1.33 -19.15
CA ILE A 144 -10.57 0.00 -19.06
C ILE A 144 -9.60 -1.05 -18.49
N PHE A 145 -8.29 -0.88 -18.63
CA PHE A 145 -7.27 -1.79 -18.10
C PHE A 145 -6.80 -1.43 -16.69
N LEU A 146 -7.22 -0.27 -16.15
CA LEU A 146 -6.86 0.17 -14.81
C LEU A 146 -7.77 -0.41 -13.71
N LYS A 147 -8.92 -0.98 -14.09
CA LYS A 147 -9.81 -1.67 -13.16
C LYS A 147 -9.38 -3.13 -13.00
N ARG A 148 -9.45 -3.67 -11.78
CA ARG A 148 -9.23 -5.10 -11.56
C ARG A 148 -10.45 -5.86 -12.11
N TYR A 149 -10.21 -6.65 -13.14
CA TYR A 149 -11.22 -7.54 -13.73
C TYR A 149 -10.91 -8.97 -13.32
N SER A 150 -11.35 -9.38 -12.13
CA SER A 150 -11.22 -10.77 -11.70
C SER A 150 -11.98 -11.73 -12.63
N ASP A 151 -13.09 -11.27 -13.23
CA ASP A 151 -14.07 -12.15 -13.87
C ASP A 151 -14.14 -11.99 -15.40
N ARG A 152 -13.31 -11.12 -16.00
CA ARG A 152 -13.33 -10.89 -17.46
C ARG A 152 -12.03 -11.33 -18.11
N HIS A 153 -11.91 -12.61 -18.42
CA HIS A 153 -10.76 -13.21 -19.11
C HIS A 153 -10.36 -12.48 -20.39
N ILE A 154 -11.34 -12.01 -21.17
CA ILE A 154 -11.12 -11.23 -22.39
C ILE A 154 -10.30 -9.96 -22.14
N LEU A 155 -10.63 -9.19 -21.11
CA LEU A 155 -9.90 -7.93 -20.82
C LEU A 155 -8.49 -8.20 -20.30
N ARG A 156 -8.28 -9.30 -19.59
CA ARG A 156 -6.94 -9.74 -19.19
C ARG A 156 -6.11 -10.08 -20.44
N TYR A 157 -6.68 -10.81 -21.37
CA TYR A 157 -6.04 -11.16 -22.63
C TYR A 157 -5.69 -9.92 -23.47
N LEU A 158 -6.65 -9.00 -23.65
CA LEU A 158 -6.43 -7.74 -24.37
C LEU A 158 -5.36 -6.87 -23.68
N ARG A 159 -5.33 -6.83 -22.35
CA ARG A 159 -4.27 -6.14 -21.62
C ARG A 159 -2.90 -6.76 -21.86
N THR A 160 -2.82 -8.09 -21.93
CA THR A 160 -1.57 -8.79 -22.24
C THR A 160 -1.11 -8.46 -23.66
N ILE A 161 -2.00 -8.50 -24.67
CA ILE A 161 -1.68 -8.10 -26.04
C ILE A 161 -1.16 -6.65 -26.06
N TYR A 162 -1.86 -5.73 -25.42
CA TYR A 162 -1.48 -4.32 -25.36
C TYR A 162 -0.08 -4.13 -24.76
N GLY A 163 0.22 -4.82 -23.67
CA GLY A 163 1.55 -4.82 -23.07
C GLY A 163 2.63 -5.45 -23.94
N THR A 164 2.28 -6.49 -24.71
CA THR A 164 3.18 -7.12 -25.68
C THR A 164 3.51 -6.18 -26.83
N LEU A 165 2.52 -5.48 -27.39
CA LEU A 165 2.74 -4.47 -28.42
C LEU A 165 3.67 -3.36 -27.92
N TYR A 166 3.52 -2.91 -26.67
CA TYR A 166 4.44 -1.96 -26.06
C TYR A 166 5.86 -2.54 -25.95
N HIS A 167 5.99 -3.82 -25.54
CA HIS A 167 7.30 -4.49 -25.43
C HIS A 167 8.09 -4.45 -26.75
N TYR A 168 7.38 -4.61 -27.88
CA TYR A 168 7.97 -4.54 -29.22
C TYR A 168 8.00 -3.12 -29.82
N HIS A 169 7.80 -2.07 -29.02
CA HIS A 169 7.81 -0.67 -29.46
C HIS A 169 6.75 -0.31 -30.52
N LEU A 170 5.67 -1.07 -30.59
CA LEU A 170 4.56 -0.84 -31.53
C LEU A 170 3.51 0.14 -31.00
N LEU A 171 3.66 0.64 -29.77
CA LEU A 171 2.77 1.62 -29.17
C LEU A 171 3.53 2.89 -28.80
N PRO A 172 2.90 4.06 -28.88
CA PRO A 172 3.47 5.29 -28.39
C PRO A 172 3.71 5.23 -26.88
N SER A 173 4.85 5.72 -26.44
CA SER A 173 5.24 5.80 -25.03
C SER A 173 5.56 7.24 -24.63
N ARG A 174 5.42 7.51 -23.32
CA ARG A 174 5.87 8.78 -22.74
C ARG A 174 7.39 8.84 -22.76
N LYS A 175 7.94 9.99 -23.06
CA LYS A 175 9.36 10.27 -22.82
C LYS A 175 9.53 10.49 -21.31
N LEU A 176 10.37 9.70 -20.70
CA LEU A 176 10.73 9.87 -19.29
C LEU A 176 11.89 10.86 -19.18
N PRO A 177 11.98 11.61 -18.09
CA PRO A 177 13.18 12.40 -17.76
C PRO A 177 14.41 11.49 -17.71
N THR A 178 15.51 11.95 -18.25
CA THR A 178 16.78 11.18 -18.29
C THR A 178 17.66 11.41 -17.07
N ASP A 179 17.36 12.44 -16.31
CA ASP A 179 18.05 12.88 -15.09
C ASP A 179 17.47 12.29 -13.81
N ILE A 180 16.40 11.47 -13.93
CA ILE A 180 15.72 10.81 -12.80
C ILE A 180 15.87 9.30 -12.90
N GLN A 181 16.41 8.67 -11.86
CA GLN A 181 16.38 7.23 -11.71
C GLN A 181 15.04 6.78 -11.12
N PHE A 182 14.31 5.93 -11.84
CA PHE A 182 13.06 5.35 -11.36
C PHE A 182 13.33 4.07 -10.57
N PHE A 183 12.52 3.84 -9.54
CA PHE A 183 12.56 2.65 -8.71
C PHE A 183 11.19 1.98 -8.69
N GLY A 184 11.18 0.67 -8.53
CA GLY A 184 9.96 -0.12 -8.37
C GLY A 184 10.07 -1.05 -7.18
N GLY A 185 9.04 -1.11 -6.36
CA GLY A 185 9.02 -1.88 -5.13
C GLY A 185 7.63 -2.27 -4.70
N ASN A 186 7.51 -2.67 -3.45
CA ASN A 186 6.25 -2.95 -2.79
C ASN A 186 5.55 -1.65 -2.37
N ASP A 187 4.25 -1.74 -2.13
CA ASP A 187 3.45 -0.61 -1.66
C ASP A 187 3.62 -0.35 -0.15
N TRP A 188 4.16 -1.35 0.58
CA TRP A 188 4.27 -1.33 2.03
C TRP A 188 5.62 -0.78 2.47
N PHE A 189 5.59 0.09 3.46
CA PHE A 189 6.78 0.72 3.99
C PHE A 189 6.55 1.21 5.43
N THR A 190 7.64 1.43 6.14
CA THR A 190 7.65 2.15 7.42
C THR A 190 8.59 3.34 7.29
N ILE A 191 8.16 4.50 7.74
CA ILE A 191 8.94 5.75 7.74
C ILE A 191 8.99 6.36 9.13
N SER A 192 10.09 7.02 9.47
CA SER A 192 10.20 7.83 10.67
C SER A 192 9.46 9.17 10.50
N ASN A 193 9.24 9.87 11.59
CA ASN A 193 8.66 11.21 11.59
C ASN A 193 9.69 12.32 11.25
N GLU A 194 10.98 11.99 11.20
CA GLU A 194 12.07 12.91 10.92
C GLU A 194 12.15 13.31 9.45
#